data_ee0d09e82ace6d7fbf87a3cd43c274c9
#
_entry.id   ee0d09e82ace6d7fbf87a3cd43c274c9
#
_cell.length_a   1.000
_cell.length_b   1.000
_cell.length_c   1.000
_cell.angle_alpha   90.00
_cell.angle_beta   90.00
_cell.angle_gamma   90.00
#
_symmetry.space_group_name_H-M   'P 1'
#
loop_
_entity.id
_entity.type
_entity.pdbx_description
1 polymer ?
#
loop_
_entity_poly.entity_id
_entity_poly.type
_entity_poly.pdbx_seq_one_letter_code
_entity_poly.pdbx_strand_id
1 'polypeptide(L)'
;YKRQDLDRAADLLELEEDFSGALYDTPYFNEYTVYALRARVALYMKKWDEAIKYSTKVIESGYYTLSSCTQQISSGISYYKYMWTNDHSTEAIWKVGFTINSYGGRLGTIFANYDYTTLRPDYVPAKWAINLYDANDLRASTFFQSFTTGYSHGLTWPLLIKYFGNEEFTNYKILHVTMPKVLRLSEQYLI
;
A
#
# COMPACT_ATOMS: atom_id res chain seq x y z
N TYR A 1 -11.73 -3.40 26.12
CA TYR A 1 -10.25 -3.50 26.20
C TYR A 1 -9.57 -2.75 25.05
N LYS A 2 -9.80 -3.11 23.75
CA LYS A 2 -9.07 -2.50 22.61
C LYS A 2 -9.19 -0.97 22.50
N ARG A 3 -10.33 -0.40 22.87
CA ARG A 3 -10.53 1.06 22.85
C ARG A 3 -9.71 1.75 23.94
N GLN A 4 -9.70 1.19 25.13
CA GLN A 4 -8.93 1.74 26.27
C GLN A 4 -7.42 1.70 25.96
N ASP A 5 -6.97 0.66 25.28
CA ASP A 5 -5.57 0.55 24.86
C ASP A 5 -5.21 1.64 23.85
N LEU A 6 -6.11 1.95 22.90
CA LEU A 6 -5.91 3.03 21.92
C LEU A 6 -6.00 4.43 22.58
N ASP A 7 -6.87 4.63 23.57
CA ASP A 7 -6.97 5.87 24.32
C ASP A 7 -5.65 6.12 25.07
N ARG A 8 -5.15 5.11 25.78
CA ARG A 8 -3.87 5.17 26.50
C ARG A 8 -2.67 5.35 25.56
N ALA A 9 -2.69 4.70 24.38
CA ALA A 9 -1.63 4.88 23.40
C ALA A 9 -1.60 6.32 22.86
N ALA A 10 -2.77 6.94 22.62
CA ALA A 10 -2.85 8.33 22.19
C ALA A 10 -2.23 9.27 23.25
N ASP A 11 -2.65 9.10 24.52
CA ASP A 11 -2.14 9.92 25.62
C ASP A 11 -0.61 9.81 25.79
N LEU A 12 -0.05 8.62 25.59
CA LEU A 12 1.39 8.39 25.69
C LEU A 12 2.17 9.00 24.54
N LEU A 13 1.62 8.96 23.32
CA LEU A 13 2.27 9.49 22.12
C LEU A 13 2.12 11.02 22.00
N GLU A 14 1.07 11.62 22.55
CA GLU A 14 0.91 13.08 22.66
C GLU A 14 1.96 13.72 23.58
N LEU A 15 2.58 12.93 24.48
CA LEU A 15 3.61 13.42 25.40
C LEU A 15 5.04 13.38 24.82
N GLU A 16 5.24 12.74 23.66
CA GLU A 16 6.55 12.68 22.98
C GLU A 16 6.68 13.83 21.98
N GLU A 17 7.08 15.01 22.47
CA GLU A 17 7.34 16.19 21.62
C GLU A 17 8.53 16.03 20.66
N ASP A 18 9.37 15.00 20.83
CA ASP A 18 10.64 14.81 20.11
C ASP A 18 10.64 13.65 19.11
N PHE A 19 9.52 13.32 18.44
CA PHE A 19 9.53 12.32 17.41
C PHE A 19 10.27 12.83 16.15
N SER A 20 11.55 12.49 16.01
CA SER A 20 12.41 12.88 14.89
C SER A 20 12.24 12.01 13.64
N GLY A 21 11.33 11.04 13.64
CA GLY A 21 11.10 10.12 12.54
C GLY A 21 10.16 10.67 11.46
N ALA A 22 10.15 10.03 10.30
CA ALA A 22 9.15 10.34 9.27
C ALA A 22 7.75 10.00 9.78
N LEU A 23 6.81 10.94 9.65
CA LEU A 23 5.42 10.73 10.07
C LEU A 23 4.61 9.91 9.07
N TYR A 24 5.06 9.81 7.84
CA TYR A 24 4.44 9.00 6.79
C TYR A 24 5.38 7.90 6.31
N ASP A 25 4.84 6.90 5.62
CA ASP A 25 5.56 5.77 5.02
C ASP A 25 6.42 5.00 6.03
N THR A 26 6.00 4.96 7.28
CA THR A 26 6.76 4.46 8.41
C THR A 26 6.21 3.15 8.96
N PRO A 27 7.07 2.25 9.47
CA PRO A 27 6.65 1.10 10.27
C PRO A 27 6.41 1.44 11.73
N TYR A 28 6.73 2.66 12.16
CA TYR A 28 6.59 3.08 13.56
C TYR A 28 5.23 3.73 13.81
N PHE A 29 4.70 3.51 15.00
CA PHE A 29 3.50 4.17 15.46
C PHE A 29 3.80 5.61 15.88
N ASN A 30 2.93 6.51 15.47
CA ASN A 30 2.87 7.89 15.93
C ASN A 30 1.42 8.22 16.32
N GLU A 31 1.15 9.41 16.84
CA GLU A 31 -0.20 9.81 17.25
C GLU A 31 -1.23 9.70 16.11
N TYR A 32 -0.86 10.06 14.88
CA TYR A 32 -1.76 9.99 13.71
C TYR A 32 -2.07 8.54 13.31
N THR A 33 -1.14 7.62 13.52
CA THR A 33 -1.40 6.18 13.37
C THR A 33 -2.49 5.74 14.34
N VAL A 34 -2.43 6.22 15.59
CA VAL A 34 -3.46 5.92 16.60
C VAL A 34 -4.79 6.56 16.23
N TYR A 35 -4.81 7.82 15.78
CA TYR A 35 -6.03 8.47 15.33
C TYR A 35 -6.66 7.76 14.13
N ALA A 36 -5.88 7.40 13.12
CA ALA A 36 -6.37 6.65 11.96
C ALA A 36 -6.97 5.28 12.36
N LEU A 37 -6.33 4.58 13.29
CA LEU A 37 -6.84 3.31 13.80
C LEU A 37 -8.10 3.50 14.65
N ARG A 38 -8.18 4.57 15.46
CA ARG A 38 -9.39 4.93 16.23
C ARG A 38 -10.56 5.25 15.30
N ALA A 39 -10.33 6.00 14.22
CA ALA A 39 -11.34 6.28 13.20
C ALA A 39 -11.91 4.98 12.61
N ARG A 40 -11.03 4.05 12.20
CA ARG A 40 -11.44 2.74 11.69
C ARG A 40 -12.24 1.93 12.72
N VAL A 41 -11.78 1.86 13.96
CA VAL A 41 -12.49 1.14 15.03
C VAL A 41 -13.86 1.77 15.28
N ALA A 42 -13.93 3.10 15.36
CA ALA A 42 -15.19 3.83 15.55
C ALA A 42 -16.17 3.58 14.40
N LEU A 43 -15.68 3.55 13.14
CA LEU A 43 -16.48 3.21 11.96
C LEU A 43 -17.14 1.82 12.10
N TYR A 44 -16.36 0.79 12.44
CA TYR A 44 -16.87 -0.57 12.65
C TYR A 44 -17.83 -0.66 13.85
N MET A 45 -17.68 0.20 14.85
CA MET A 45 -18.58 0.32 16.01
C MET A 45 -19.82 1.17 15.69
N LYS A 46 -19.96 1.73 14.49
CA LYS A 46 -21.02 2.65 14.08
C LYS A 46 -21.08 3.92 14.93
N LYS A 47 -19.94 4.36 15.44
CA LYS A 47 -19.78 5.60 16.19
C LYS A 47 -19.32 6.70 15.26
N TRP A 48 -20.26 7.20 14.46
CA TRP A 48 -19.96 8.09 13.34
C TRP A 48 -19.24 9.39 13.76
N ASP A 49 -19.68 10.03 14.85
CA ASP A 49 -19.06 11.26 15.33
C ASP A 49 -17.59 11.05 15.76
N GLU A 50 -17.30 9.92 16.42
CA GLU A 50 -15.91 9.57 16.78
C GLU A 50 -15.09 9.24 15.52
N ALA A 51 -15.67 8.55 14.57
CA ALA A 51 -14.99 8.22 13.31
C ALA A 51 -14.61 9.48 12.54
N ILE A 52 -15.56 10.41 12.35
CA ILE A 52 -15.32 11.71 11.72
C ILE A 52 -14.27 12.51 12.49
N LYS A 53 -14.39 12.59 13.82
CA LYS A 53 -13.46 13.36 14.66
C LYS A 53 -12.01 12.91 14.46
N TYR A 54 -11.75 11.62 14.46
CA TYR A 54 -10.37 11.12 14.39
C TYR A 54 -9.83 11.08 12.95
N SER A 55 -10.66 10.80 11.94
CA SER A 55 -10.24 10.93 10.56
C SER A 55 -9.91 12.38 10.19
N THR A 56 -10.71 13.34 10.66
CA THR A 56 -10.45 14.77 10.47
C THR A 56 -9.11 15.20 11.06
N LYS A 57 -8.77 14.76 12.27
CA LYS A 57 -7.45 15.04 12.86
C LYS A 57 -6.29 14.58 11.98
N VAL A 58 -6.42 13.42 11.32
CA VAL A 58 -5.40 12.90 10.42
C VAL A 58 -5.35 13.73 9.13
N ILE A 59 -6.49 14.04 8.55
CA ILE A 59 -6.59 14.82 7.30
C ILE A 59 -6.02 16.23 7.49
N GLU A 60 -6.42 16.92 8.56
CA GLU A 60 -6.04 18.31 8.84
C GLU A 60 -4.60 18.45 9.35
N SER A 61 -3.95 17.37 9.74
CA SER A 61 -2.54 17.40 10.15
C SER A 61 -1.60 17.93 9.08
N GLY A 62 -1.95 17.77 7.79
CA GLY A 62 -1.13 18.16 6.65
C GLY A 62 0.11 17.31 6.40
N TYR A 63 0.36 16.29 7.24
CA TYR A 63 1.54 15.41 7.09
C TYR A 63 1.40 14.37 5.98
N TYR A 64 0.19 14.10 5.54
CA TYR A 64 -0.12 13.07 4.56
C TYR A 64 -0.71 13.68 3.30
N THR A 65 -0.34 13.14 2.14
CA THR A 65 -0.83 13.62 0.85
C THR A 65 -1.29 12.44 0.01
N LEU A 66 -2.46 12.56 -0.63
CA LEU A 66 -2.95 11.53 -1.55
C LEU A 66 -1.99 11.34 -2.71
N SER A 67 -1.71 10.08 -3.03
CA SER A 67 -0.86 9.72 -4.16
C SER A 67 -1.57 10.03 -5.48
N SER A 68 -1.08 11.02 -6.21
CA SER A 68 -1.68 11.47 -7.47
C SER A 68 -1.58 10.39 -8.55
N CYS A 69 -2.69 10.16 -9.25
CA CYS A 69 -2.73 9.28 -10.43
C CYS A 69 -2.18 9.96 -11.69
N THR A 70 -2.19 11.30 -11.75
CA THR A 70 -1.81 12.10 -12.93
C THR A 70 -0.42 12.69 -12.83
N GLN A 71 0.00 13.13 -11.64
CA GLN A 71 1.36 13.63 -11.43
C GLN A 71 2.34 12.47 -11.47
N GLN A 72 3.45 12.65 -12.19
CA GLN A 72 4.46 11.62 -12.37
C GLN A 72 5.70 11.91 -11.53
N ILE A 73 6.28 10.89 -10.93
CA ILE A 73 7.59 10.92 -10.27
C ILE A 73 8.72 10.72 -11.30
N SER A 74 8.43 9.95 -12.34
CA SER A 74 9.29 9.74 -13.52
C SER A 74 8.43 9.37 -14.73
N SER A 75 9.02 9.33 -15.93
CA SER A 75 8.29 9.01 -17.16
C SER A 75 7.51 7.70 -17.03
N GLY A 76 6.19 7.78 -17.17
CA GLY A 76 5.27 6.63 -17.11
C GLY A 76 4.97 6.09 -15.71
N ILE A 77 5.50 6.71 -14.65
CA ILE A 77 5.28 6.30 -13.26
C ILE A 77 4.63 7.42 -12.48
N SER A 78 3.32 7.33 -12.24
CA SER A 78 2.61 8.24 -11.34
C SER A 78 2.94 7.97 -9.88
N TYR A 79 2.71 8.94 -8.98
CA TYR A 79 2.85 8.71 -7.54
C TYR A 79 1.97 7.55 -7.05
N TYR A 80 0.77 7.41 -7.62
CA TYR A 80 -0.11 6.28 -7.30
C TYR A 80 0.48 4.94 -7.75
N LYS A 81 1.05 4.87 -8.96
CA LYS A 81 1.73 3.65 -9.44
C LYS A 81 2.95 3.33 -8.56
N TYR A 82 3.75 4.34 -8.24
CA TYR A 82 4.94 4.21 -7.40
C TYR A 82 4.63 3.66 -6.02
N MET A 83 3.53 4.10 -5.41
CA MET A 83 3.06 3.56 -4.12
C MET A 83 2.89 2.03 -4.14
N TRP A 84 2.41 1.48 -5.25
CA TRP A 84 2.15 0.05 -5.36
C TRP A 84 3.35 -0.75 -5.84
N THR A 85 4.15 -0.20 -6.74
CA THR A 85 5.28 -0.92 -7.36
C THR A 85 6.59 -0.76 -6.61
N ASN A 86 6.76 0.30 -5.80
CA ASN A 86 7.99 0.60 -5.08
C ASN A 86 7.80 0.70 -3.55
N ASP A 87 6.58 0.53 -3.05
CA ASP A 87 6.24 0.60 -1.62
C ASP A 87 6.51 1.93 -0.92
N HIS A 88 6.60 3.03 -1.66
CA HIS A 88 6.80 4.36 -1.10
C HIS A 88 5.61 5.27 -1.38
N SER A 89 5.12 5.97 -0.36
CA SER A 89 4.00 6.89 -0.51
C SER A 89 3.84 7.83 0.68
N THR A 90 3.63 9.11 0.38
CA THR A 90 3.19 10.10 1.36
C THR A 90 1.74 9.88 1.84
N GLU A 91 1.00 8.97 1.20
CA GLU A 91 -0.35 8.56 1.59
C GLU A 91 -0.34 7.50 2.70
N ALA A 92 0.74 6.74 2.85
CA ALA A 92 0.83 5.67 3.84
C ALA A 92 1.06 6.24 5.24
N ILE A 93 0.07 6.10 6.13
CA ILE A 93 0.16 6.51 7.53
C ILE A 93 1.00 5.50 8.30
N TRP A 94 0.76 4.22 8.06
CA TRP A 94 1.49 3.13 8.68
C TRP A 94 1.54 1.91 7.76
N LYS A 95 2.71 1.31 7.70
CA LYS A 95 2.95 0.06 6.96
C LYS A 95 3.70 -0.94 7.82
N VAL A 96 3.60 -2.23 7.49
CA VAL A 96 4.46 -3.25 8.08
C VAL A 96 5.82 -3.17 7.41
N GLY A 97 6.85 -2.84 8.17
CA GLY A 97 8.22 -2.76 7.68
C GLY A 97 8.83 -4.14 7.50
N PHE A 98 9.44 -4.37 6.34
CA PHE A 98 10.24 -5.55 6.06
C PHE A 98 11.69 -5.16 5.79
N THR A 99 12.58 -6.11 6.02
CA THR A 99 13.97 -6.03 5.61
C THR A 99 14.31 -7.23 4.73
N ILE A 100 15.44 -7.17 4.04
CA ILE A 100 15.90 -8.27 3.18
C ILE A 100 16.06 -9.60 3.94
N ASN A 101 16.34 -9.53 5.24
CA ASN A 101 16.52 -10.69 6.10
C ASN A 101 15.27 -11.07 6.91
N SER A 102 14.26 -10.21 6.93
CA SER A 102 13.03 -10.42 7.70
C SER A 102 11.85 -9.85 6.94
N TYR A 103 11.20 -10.69 6.16
CA TYR A 103 10.02 -10.34 5.38
C TYR A 103 8.91 -11.39 5.59
N GLY A 104 7.65 -10.91 5.64
CA GLY A 104 6.52 -11.76 6.02
C GLY A 104 6.10 -12.74 4.93
N GLY A 105 5.98 -12.32 3.71
CA GLY A 105 5.51 -13.16 2.63
C GLY A 105 5.93 -12.62 1.27
N ARG A 106 5.98 -13.52 0.30
CA ARG A 106 6.31 -13.20 -1.09
C ARG A 106 5.03 -13.10 -1.91
N LEU A 107 4.11 -12.22 -1.51
CA LEU A 107 2.82 -12.11 -2.20
C LEU A 107 3.00 -11.84 -3.69
N GLY A 108 3.92 -10.98 -4.05
CA GLY A 108 4.23 -10.67 -5.45
C GLY A 108 4.75 -11.87 -6.25
N THR A 109 5.44 -12.82 -5.60
CA THR A 109 5.93 -14.03 -6.25
C THR A 109 4.80 -14.90 -6.81
N ILE A 110 3.64 -14.93 -6.15
CA ILE A 110 2.48 -15.69 -6.62
C ILE A 110 2.00 -15.17 -7.98
N PHE A 111 2.07 -13.84 -8.18
CA PHE A 111 1.60 -13.19 -9.40
C PHE A 111 2.70 -12.94 -10.44
N ALA A 112 3.96 -13.02 -10.03
CA ALA A 112 5.12 -12.72 -10.86
C ALA A 112 6.29 -13.66 -10.58
N ASN A 113 6.01 -14.94 -10.38
CA ASN A 113 7.05 -15.96 -10.19
C ASN A 113 8.02 -15.97 -11.37
N TYR A 114 9.32 -16.08 -11.07
CA TYR A 114 10.39 -16.00 -12.05
C TYR A 114 11.32 -17.21 -11.90
N ASP A 115 11.55 -17.94 -12.96
CA ASP A 115 12.36 -19.15 -12.99
C ASP A 115 13.81 -18.91 -13.49
N TYR A 116 14.38 -17.74 -13.18
CA TYR A 116 15.71 -17.27 -13.64
C TYR A 116 15.78 -16.80 -15.09
N THR A 117 14.81 -17.15 -15.94
CA THR A 117 14.80 -16.79 -17.35
C THR A 117 13.52 -16.13 -17.79
N THR A 118 12.37 -16.61 -17.29
CA THR A 118 11.05 -16.17 -17.71
C THR A 118 10.08 -16.04 -16.54
N LEU A 119 9.05 -15.23 -16.70
CA LEU A 119 7.95 -15.14 -15.74
C LEU A 119 7.04 -16.36 -15.87
N ARG A 120 6.81 -17.04 -14.74
CA ARG A 120 5.90 -18.18 -14.61
C ARG A 120 4.97 -17.98 -13.42
N PRO A 121 4.04 -17.03 -13.49
CA PRO A 121 3.14 -16.75 -12.40
C PRO A 121 2.27 -17.97 -12.05
N ASP A 122 2.05 -18.20 -10.76
CA ASP A 122 1.15 -19.27 -10.30
C ASP A 122 -0.30 -18.91 -10.57
N TYR A 123 -0.63 -17.62 -10.56
CA TYR A 123 -1.96 -17.09 -10.86
C TYR A 123 -1.88 -15.91 -11.83
N VAL A 124 -2.79 -15.88 -12.78
CA VAL A 124 -2.97 -14.77 -13.70
C VAL A 124 -4.35 -14.16 -13.54
N PRO A 125 -4.50 -12.85 -13.73
CA PRO A 125 -5.82 -12.21 -13.68
C PRO A 125 -6.74 -12.78 -14.75
N ALA A 126 -7.98 -13.08 -14.38
CA ALA A 126 -8.99 -13.49 -15.33
C ALA A 126 -9.37 -12.32 -16.26
N LYS A 127 -9.61 -12.59 -17.52
CA LYS A 127 -10.00 -11.55 -18.50
C LYS A 127 -11.20 -10.72 -18.04
N TRP A 128 -12.21 -11.37 -17.48
CA TRP A 128 -13.40 -10.67 -17.01
C TRP A 128 -13.07 -9.66 -15.89
N ALA A 129 -12.12 -9.98 -15.00
CA ALA A 129 -11.71 -9.09 -13.93
C ALA A 129 -10.96 -7.85 -14.46
N ILE A 130 -10.12 -8.04 -15.49
CA ILE A 130 -9.44 -6.92 -16.16
C ILE A 130 -10.46 -6.04 -16.90
N ASN A 131 -11.46 -6.64 -17.55
CA ASN A 131 -12.49 -5.94 -18.29
C ASN A 131 -13.49 -5.15 -17.41
N LEU A 132 -13.44 -5.29 -16.08
CA LEU A 132 -14.20 -4.43 -15.16
C LEU A 132 -13.64 -3.00 -15.08
N TYR A 133 -12.40 -2.80 -15.51
CA TYR A 133 -11.80 -1.47 -15.53
C TYR A 133 -12.17 -0.76 -16.83
N ASP A 134 -12.69 0.47 -16.70
CA ASP A 134 -12.94 1.34 -17.85
C ASP A 134 -11.61 1.72 -18.53
N ALA A 135 -11.66 2.06 -19.80
CA ALA A 135 -10.48 2.47 -20.60
C ALA A 135 -9.78 3.71 -20.02
N ASN A 136 -10.50 4.56 -19.29
CA ASN A 136 -9.97 5.75 -18.63
C ASN A 136 -9.58 5.50 -17.16
N ASP A 137 -9.78 4.29 -16.64
CA ASP A 137 -9.44 3.94 -15.28
C ASP A 137 -7.93 3.73 -15.14
N LEU A 138 -7.26 4.71 -14.55
CA LEU A 138 -5.81 4.68 -14.34
C LEU A 138 -5.34 3.54 -13.43
N ARG A 139 -6.24 2.90 -12.69
CA ARG A 139 -5.93 1.71 -11.89
C ARG A 139 -5.57 0.52 -12.77
N ALA A 140 -6.19 0.38 -13.94
CA ALA A 140 -5.89 -0.72 -14.87
C ALA A 140 -4.41 -0.72 -15.27
N SER A 141 -3.90 0.42 -15.74
CA SER A 141 -2.49 0.56 -16.14
C SER A 141 -1.52 0.51 -14.97
N THR A 142 -1.99 0.77 -13.75
CA THR A 142 -1.20 0.66 -12.53
C THR A 142 -1.08 -0.79 -12.06
N PHE A 143 -2.17 -1.56 -12.16
CA PHE A 143 -2.23 -2.90 -11.59
C PHE A 143 -1.84 -4.00 -12.55
N PHE A 144 -1.98 -3.78 -13.85
CA PHE A 144 -1.73 -4.81 -14.85
C PHE A 144 -0.72 -4.36 -15.90
N GLN A 145 0.16 -5.27 -16.27
CA GLN A 145 1.10 -5.08 -17.38
C GLN A 145 1.26 -6.40 -18.12
N SER A 146 1.30 -6.33 -19.46
CA SER A 146 1.48 -7.50 -20.30
C SER A 146 2.94 -7.93 -20.34
N PHE A 147 3.16 -9.21 -20.11
CA PHE A 147 4.47 -9.86 -20.20
C PHE A 147 4.38 -11.13 -21.02
N THR A 148 5.47 -11.45 -21.72
CA THR A 148 5.65 -12.79 -22.29
C THR A 148 6.01 -13.75 -21.17
N THR A 149 5.22 -14.78 -20.99
CA THR A 149 5.39 -15.79 -19.95
C THR A 149 6.17 -16.99 -20.46
N GLY A 150 6.75 -17.78 -19.55
CA GLY A 150 7.42 -19.04 -19.88
C GLY A 150 6.46 -20.21 -20.16
N TYR A 151 5.14 -19.94 -20.18
CA TYR A 151 4.14 -20.94 -20.48
C TYR A 151 3.77 -20.96 -21.97
N SER A 152 3.35 -22.14 -22.47
CA SER A 152 2.70 -22.31 -23.77
C SER A 152 3.34 -21.53 -24.91
N HIS A 153 4.63 -21.75 -25.16
CA HIS A 153 5.37 -21.12 -26.27
C HIS A 153 5.46 -19.58 -26.19
N GLY A 154 5.53 -19.04 -24.99
CA GLY A 154 5.72 -17.60 -24.82
C GLY A 154 4.44 -16.78 -24.91
N LEU A 155 3.34 -17.31 -24.39
CA LEU A 155 2.06 -16.61 -24.34
C LEU A 155 2.20 -15.26 -23.61
N THR A 156 1.81 -14.19 -24.27
CA THR A 156 1.73 -12.86 -23.66
C THR A 156 0.42 -12.72 -22.88
N TRP A 157 0.51 -12.35 -21.62
CA TRP A 157 -0.63 -12.19 -20.75
C TRP A 157 -0.47 -10.99 -19.82
N PRO A 158 -1.55 -10.26 -19.47
CA PRO A 158 -1.49 -9.23 -18.45
C PRO A 158 -1.34 -9.84 -17.08
N LEU A 159 -0.23 -9.54 -16.41
CA LEU A 159 0.06 -9.96 -15.05
C LEU A 159 -0.28 -8.86 -14.05
N LEU A 160 -0.59 -9.26 -12.81
CA LEU A 160 -0.84 -8.33 -11.71
C LEU A 160 0.50 -7.82 -11.17
N ILE A 161 0.83 -6.56 -11.46
CA ILE A 161 2.07 -5.91 -11.01
C ILE A 161 1.92 -5.14 -9.70
N LYS A 162 0.71 -4.98 -9.19
CA LYS A 162 0.42 -4.25 -7.95
C LYS A 162 1.29 -4.69 -6.76
N TYR A 163 1.72 -5.94 -6.75
CA TYR A 163 2.49 -6.53 -5.67
C TYR A 163 3.95 -6.81 -6.05
N PHE A 164 4.49 -6.11 -7.04
CA PHE A 164 5.90 -6.28 -7.42
C PHE A 164 6.84 -5.85 -6.30
N GLY A 165 6.41 -4.88 -5.48
CA GLY A 165 7.14 -4.51 -4.27
C GLY A 165 8.31 -3.57 -4.51
N ASN A 166 9.10 -3.38 -3.47
CA ASN A 166 10.24 -2.48 -3.46
C ASN A 166 11.39 -3.05 -4.30
N GLU A 167 12.09 -2.19 -5.03
CA GLU A 167 13.27 -2.55 -5.85
C GLU A 167 14.37 -3.24 -5.05
N GLU A 168 14.56 -2.90 -3.79
CA GLU A 168 15.52 -3.59 -2.90
C GLU A 168 15.26 -5.09 -2.80
N PHE A 169 13.99 -5.50 -2.87
CA PHE A 169 13.59 -6.91 -2.84
C PHE A 169 13.49 -7.54 -4.22
N THR A 170 13.46 -6.73 -5.28
CA THR A 170 13.37 -7.20 -6.67
C THR A 170 14.71 -7.37 -7.36
N ASN A 171 15.80 -6.86 -6.79
CA ASN A 171 17.16 -6.92 -7.35
C ASN A 171 17.63 -8.34 -7.74
N TYR A 172 17.05 -9.36 -7.14
CA TYR A 172 17.35 -10.76 -7.46
C TYR A 172 16.32 -11.39 -8.40
N LYS A 173 15.37 -10.61 -8.94
CA LYS A 173 14.27 -11.07 -9.84
C LYS A 173 13.43 -12.24 -9.29
N ILE A 174 13.56 -12.55 -8.02
CA ILE A 174 12.95 -13.73 -7.38
C ILE A 174 12.04 -13.34 -6.22
N LEU A 175 12.24 -12.13 -5.68
CA LEU A 175 11.56 -11.70 -4.46
C LEU A 175 10.71 -10.46 -4.75
N HIS A 176 9.44 -10.69 -4.99
CA HIS A 176 8.45 -9.63 -5.04
C HIS A 176 7.79 -9.51 -3.66
N VAL A 177 8.46 -8.82 -2.76
CA VAL A 177 7.98 -8.57 -1.40
C VAL A 177 7.34 -7.20 -1.36
N THR A 178 6.09 -7.16 -0.95
CA THR A 178 5.33 -5.93 -0.76
C THR A 178 5.12 -5.67 0.72
N MET A 179 5.42 -4.47 1.17
CA MET A 179 5.10 -4.02 2.53
C MET A 179 3.62 -3.65 2.62
N PRO A 180 2.83 -4.35 3.45
CA PRO A 180 1.42 -4.03 3.59
C PRO A 180 1.22 -2.62 4.15
N LYS A 181 0.52 -1.78 3.40
CA LYS A 181 0.08 -0.45 3.82
C LYS A 181 -1.20 -0.61 4.62
N VAL A 182 -1.08 -0.66 5.94
CA VAL A 182 -2.19 -1.01 6.84
C VAL A 182 -3.16 0.14 7.02
N LEU A 183 -2.64 1.37 7.10
CA LEU A 183 -3.42 2.59 7.23
C LEU A 183 -3.00 3.58 6.15
N ARG A 184 -3.97 4.16 5.44
CA ARG A 184 -3.76 5.14 4.37
C ARG A 184 -4.68 6.34 4.52
N LEU A 185 -4.21 7.50 4.05
CA LEU A 185 -4.99 8.73 4.05
C LEU A 185 -6.30 8.60 3.25
N SER A 186 -6.28 7.91 2.11
CA SER A 186 -7.49 7.67 1.30
C SER A 186 -8.61 6.99 2.07
N GLU A 187 -8.28 6.11 3.02
CA GLU A 187 -9.28 5.51 3.91
C GLU A 187 -9.91 6.56 4.82
N GLN A 188 -9.12 7.50 5.35
CA GLN A 188 -9.63 8.54 6.25
C GLN A 188 -10.62 9.47 5.54
N TYR A 189 -10.44 9.71 4.24
CA TYR A 189 -11.41 10.46 3.44
C TYR A 189 -12.71 9.70 3.13
N LEU A 190 -12.69 8.37 3.27
CA LEU A 190 -13.88 7.52 3.06
C LEU A 190 -14.69 7.31 4.35
N ILE A 191 -14.12 7.64 5.50
CA ILE A 191 -14.76 7.60 6.80
C ILE A 191 -15.59 8.86 7.03
#